data_0b0f8b666e64747bdd9bf2681394cf6a
#
_entry.id   0b0f8b666e64747bdd9bf2681394cf6a
#
_cell.length_a   1.000
_cell.length_b   1.000
_cell.length_c   1.000
_cell.angle_alpha   90.00
_cell.angle_beta   90.00
_cell.angle_gamma   90.00
#
_symmetry.space_group_name_H-M   'P 1'
#
loop_
_entity.id
_entity.type
_entity.pdbx_description
1 polymer ?
#
loop_
_entity_poly.entity_id
_entity_poly.type
_entity_poly.pdbx_seq_one_letter_code
_entity_poly.pdbx_strand_id
1 'polypeptide(L)'
;MELELYFLRSSEQYLAKELLHYAARLDETEESLKHHPYLEQYERNFGSYSGDIGVYMIADKKVAGGAWVRILANGFGHIDDDTPELVFAVKPEFRNKGIGTAVMNQLFIEVSKVFSQMSLSVRENNPVIALYERLGFTKVEGSERENTAGSTSFTMLKVFDEVEEEKEVKHLEEECFRKSFGQRG
;
A
#
# COMPACT_ATOMS: atom_id res chain seq x y z
N MET A 1 -2.03 -10.12 23.81
CA MET A 1 -1.65 -10.32 22.41
C MET A 1 -0.30 -9.67 22.21
N GLU A 2 0.72 -10.48 21.97
CA GLU A 2 2.07 -10.02 21.66
C GLU A 2 2.13 -9.68 20.15
N LEU A 3 2.59 -8.48 19.80
CA LEU A 3 2.64 -8.00 18.42
C LEU A 3 4.07 -7.68 18.03
N GLU A 4 4.49 -8.19 16.89
CA GLU A 4 5.80 -7.95 16.30
C GLU A 4 5.62 -7.55 14.84
N LEU A 5 6.29 -6.47 14.41
CA LEU A 5 6.24 -5.95 13.05
C LEU A 5 7.58 -6.15 12.36
N TYR A 6 7.52 -6.64 11.12
CA TYR A 6 8.70 -6.96 10.32
C TYR A 6 8.59 -6.36 8.91
N PHE A 7 9.73 -6.14 8.28
CA PHE A 7 9.80 -5.82 6.85
C PHE A 7 9.58 -7.07 6.01
N LEU A 8 8.72 -6.96 5.01
CA LEU A 8 8.52 -7.99 4.00
C LEU A 8 9.64 -7.86 2.94
N ARG A 9 10.46 -8.87 2.82
CA ARG A 9 11.60 -8.93 1.91
C ARG A 9 11.45 -10.10 0.94
N SER A 10 12.41 -10.24 0.01
CA SER A 10 12.41 -11.37 -0.94
C SER A 10 12.47 -12.75 -0.26
N SER A 11 13.09 -12.85 0.91
CA SER A 11 13.11 -14.08 1.72
C SER A 11 11.73 -14.50 2.23
N GLU A 12 10.82 -13.53 2.43
CA GLU A 12 9.45 -13.73 2.89
C GLU A 12 8.41 -13.65 1.77
N GLN A 13 8.80 -13.75 0.50
CA GLN A 13 7.87 -13.71 -0.64
C GLN A 13 6.68 -14.68 -0.48
N TYR A 14 6.89 -15.84 0.15
CA TYR A 14 5.82 -16.79 0.42
C TYR A 14 4.69 -16.20 1.28
N LEU A 15 5.00 -15.24 2.16
CA LEU A 15 3.99 -14.50 2.93
C LEU A 15 3.17 -13.56 2.05
N ALA A 16 3.80 -12.89 1.08
CA ALA A 16 3.08 -12.06 0.11
C ALA A 16 2.06 -12.91 -0.66
N LYS A 17 2.46 -14.11 -1.11
CA LYS A 17 1.57 -15.05 -1.78
C LYS A 17 0.42 -15.52 -0.89
N GLU A 18 0.70 -15.87 0.35
CA GLU A 18 -0.32 -16.28 1.32
C GLU A 18 -1.31 -15.13 1.60
N LEU A 19 -0.79 -13.93 1.89
CA LEU A 19 -1.61 -12.77 2.22
C LEU A 19 -2.42 -12.25 1.02
N LEU A 20 -1.90 -12.40 -0.20
CA LEU A 20 -2.63 -12.04 -1.43
C LEU A 20 -3.95 -12.81 -1.55
N HIS A 21 -3.99 -14.06 -1.12
CA HIS A 21 -5.22 -14.86 -1.07
C HIS A 21 -6.33 -14.16 -0.26
N TYR A 22 -5.98 -13.61 0.91
CA TYR A 22 -6.91 -12.87 1.76
C TYR A 22 -7.19 -11.45 1.23
N ALA A 23 -6.20 -10.78 0.64
CA ALA A 23 -6.38 -9.47 0.03
C ALA A 23 -7.38 -9.53 -1.15
N ALA A 24 -7.31 -10.59 -1.95
CA ALA A 24 -8.24 -10.84 -3.05
C ALA A 24 -9.57 -11.44 -2.59
N ARG A 25 -9.75 -11.72 -1.29
CA ARG A 25 -10.96 -12.33 -0.69
C ARG A 25 -11.29 -13.71 -1.26
N LEU A 26 -10.29 -14.48 -1.63
CA LEU A 26 -10.46 -15.83 -2.15
C LEU A 26 -10.81 -16.84 -1.04
N ASP A 27 -10.50 -16.50 0.22
CA ASP A 27 -10.92 -17.23 1.42
C ASP A 27 -12.45 -17.29 1.60
N GLU A 28 -13.18 -16.35 0.97
CA GLU A 28 -14.65 -16.27 1.05
C GLU A 28 -15.35 -17.08 -0.05
N THR A 29 -14.64 -17.51 -1.08
CA THR A 29 -15.23 -18.13 -2.30
C THR A 29 -14.71 -19.54 -2.57
N GLU A 30 -13.88 -20.13 -1.71
CA GLU A 30 -13.18 -21.41 -1.93
C GLU A 30 -12.31 -21.46 -3.20
N GLU A 31 -12.03 -20.29 -3.80
CA GLU A 31 -11.17 -20.16 -4.96
C GLU A 31 -9.68 -20.14 -4.56
N SER A 32 -8.82 -20.42 -5.50
CA SER A 32 -7.37 -20.36 -5.29
C SER A 32 -6.72 -19.37 -6.25
N LEU A 33 -5.58 -18.82 -5.87
CA LEU A 33 -4.78 -17.93 -6.73
C LEU A 33 -4.45 -18.54 -8.09
N LYS A 34 -4.43 -19.88 -8.20
CA LYS A 34 -4.20 -20.59 -9.48
C LYS A 34 -5.28 -20.30 -10.53
N HIS A 35 -6.49 -19.96 -10.12
CA HIS A 35 -7.58 -19.60 -11.01
C HIS A 35 -7.54 -18.10 -11.41
N HIS A 36 -6.64 -17.34 -10.83
CA HIS A 36 -6.49 -15.90 -11.03
C HIS A 36 -5.04 -15.53 -11.37
N PRO A 37 -4.50 -15.99 -12.51
CA PRO A 37 -3.07 -15.81 -12.84
C PRO A 37 -2.67 -14.32 -12.96
N TYR A 38 -3.61 -13.43 -13.26
CA TYR A 38 -3.39 -11.98 -13.30
C TYR A 38 -3.05 -11.38 -11.92
N LEU A 39 -3.37 -12.08 -10.82
CA LEU A 39 -3.01 -11.64 -9.46
C LEU A 39 -1.54 -11.91 -9.13
N GLU A 40 -0.86 -12.83 -9.83
CA GLU A 40 0.54 -13.15 -9.55
C GLU A 40 1.48 -11.94 -9.67
N GLN A 41 1.14 -10.94 -10.50
CA GLN A 41 1.95 -9.73 -10.62
C GLN A 41 2.13 -8.99 -9.28
N TYR A 42 1.19 -9.14 -8.35
CA TYR A 42 1.22 -8.47 -7.05
C TYR A 42 2.21 -9.09 -6.06
N GLU A 43 2.62 -10.35 -6.26
CA GLU A 43 3.50 -11.07 -5.33
C GLU A 43 4.75 -11.67 -5.98
N ARG A 44 4.70 -11.98 -7.29
CA ARG A 44 5.80 -12.68 -7.99
C ARG A 44 7.11 -11.90 -7.87
N ASN A 45 8.15 -12.60 -7.38
CA ASN A 45 9.49 -12.02 -7.17
C ASN A 45 9.48 -10.74 -6.31
N PHE A 46 8.56 -10.64 -5.34
CA PHE A 46 8.52 -9.50 -4.43
C PHE A 46 9.87 -9.32 -3.72
N GLY A 47 10.30 -8.06 -3.58
CA GLY A 47 11.60 -7.68 -3.02
C GLY A 47 12.75 -7.67 -4.04
N SER A 48 12.47 -8.00 -5.33
CA SER A 48 13.47 -7.98 -6.41
C SER A 48 13.42 -6.72 -7.26
N TYR A 49 12.36 -5.93 -7.15
CA TYR A 49 12.19 -4.71 -7.92
C TYR A 49 12.42 -3.47 -7.05
N SER A 50 13.04 -2.46 -7.65
CA SER A 50 13.13 -1.13 -7.03
C SER A 50 11.74 -0.59 -6.76
N GLY A 51 11.47 -0.18 -5.53
CA GLY A 51 10.15 0.30 -5.10
C GLY A 51 9.24 -0.76 -4.49
N ASP A 52 9.64 -2.04 -4.43
CA ASP A 52 8.95 -3.02 -3.60
C ASP A 52 9.18 -2.69 -2.11
N ILE A 53 8.14 -2.26 -1.43
CA ILE A 53 8.18 -1.91 0.00
C ILE A 53 7.04 -2.65 0.68
N GLY A 54 7.33 -3.38 1.76
CA GLY A 54 6.30 -4.11 2.46
C GLY A 54 6.62 -4.37 3.93
N VAL A 55 5.56 -4.57 4.70
CA VAL A 55 5.61 -4.91 6.13
C VAL A 55 4.58 -5.99 6.44
N TYR A 56 4.85 -6.79 7.45
CA TYR A 56 3.89 -7.75 7.99
C TYR A 56 3.95 -7.80 9.50
N MET A 57 2.88 -8.27 10.10
CA MET A 57 2.74 -8.37 11.55
C MET A 57 2.52 -9.81 11.99
N ILE A 58 3.24 -10.19 13.01
CA ILE A 58 3.04 -11.42 13.78
C ILE A 58 2.25 -11.06 15.04
N ALA A 59 1.21 -11.82 15.34
CA ALA A 59 0.45 -11.75 16.56
C ALA A 59 0.43 -13.15 17.21
N ASP A 60 0.86 -13.23 18.48
CA ASP A 60 0.96 -14.48 19.21
C ASP A 60 1.63 -15.61 18.40
N LYS A 61 2.77 -15.30 17.80
CA LYS A 61 3.62 -16.18 16.96
C LYS A 61 2.98 -16.64 15.63
N LYS A 62 1.90 -16.00 15.19
CA LYS A 62 1.24 -16.29 13.91
C LYS A 62 1.25 -15.04 13.01
N VAL A 63 1.44 -15.22 11.72
CA VAL A 63 1.26 -14.13 10.75
C VAL A 63 -0.19 -13.68 10.77
N ALA A 64 -0.40 -12.41 11.16
CA ALA A 64 -1.72 -11.83 11.34
C ALA A 64 -2.18 -11.03 10.12
N GLY A 65 -1.27 -10.40 9.43
CA GLY A 65 -1.56 -9.58 8.26
C GLY A 65 -0.32 -8.91 7.73
N GLY A 66 -0.47 -8.18 6.63
CA GLY A 66 0.61 -7.43 6.00
C GLY A 66 0.11 -6.48 4.93
N ALA A 67 0.99 -5.62 4.51
CA ALA A 67 0.74 -4.68 3.43
C ALA A 67 2.04 -4.43 2.65
N TRP A 68 1.92 -4.28 1.35
CA TRP A 68 3.04 -3.93 0.50
C TRP A 68 2.59 -3.11 -0.70
N VAL A 69 3.54 -2.40 -1.27
CA VAL A 69 3.35 -1.65 -2.51
C VAL A 69 4.32 -2.13 -3.57
N ARG A 70 3.93 -1.97 -4.81
CA ARG A 70 4.71 -2.31 -6.00
C ARG A 70 4.28 -1.45 -7.18
N ILE A 71 5.22 -1.03 -8.02
CA ILE A 71 4.91 -0.42 -9.33
C ILE A 71 4.41 -1.51 -10.28
N LEU A 72 3.20 -1.34 -10.81
CA LEU A 72 2.55 -2.30 -11.71
C LEU A 72 1.96 -1.57 -12.91
N ALA A 73 2.53 -1.77 -14.09
CA ALA A 73 2.02 -1.16 -15.33
C ALA A 73 0.61 -1.62 -15.72
N ASN A 74 0.23 -2.83 -15.28
CA ASN A 74 -1.08 -3.44 -15.56
C ASN A 74 -1.86 -3.75 -14.27
N GLY A 75 -1.60 -3.03 -13.19
CA GLY A 75 -2.33 -3.16 -11.93
C GLY A 75 -3.77 -2.67 -12.06
N PHE A 76 -4.66 -3.21 -11.25
CA PHE A 76 -6.08 -2.79 -11.25
C PHE A 76 -6.28 -1.37 -10.74
N GLY A 77 -5.39 -0.90 -9.86
CA GLY A 77 -5.38 0.45 -9.31
C GLY A 77 -4.32 1.36 -9.97
N HIS A 78 -3.77 0.98 -11.14
CA HIS A 78 -2.74 1.75 -11.83
C HIS A 78 -3.22 3.16 -12.14
N ILE A 79 -2.39 4.16 -11.82
CA ILE A 79 -2.60 5.58 -12.13
C ILE A 79 -1.51 6.04 -13.10
N ASP A 80 -0.25 5.86 -12.73
CA ASP A 80 0.95 6.21 -13.51
C ASP A 80 2.14 5.33 -13.10
N ASP A 81 3.27 5.51 -13.75
CA ASP A 81 4.46 4.69 -13.53
C ASP A 81 5.25 5.05 -12.25
N ASP A 82 4.88 6.13 -11.58
CA ASP A 82 5.50 6.61 -10.34
C ASP A 82 4.64 6.34 -9.09
N THR A 83 3.42 5.84 -9.28
CA THR A 83 2.47 5.54 -8.21
C THR A 83 2.41 4.05 -7.95
N PRO A 84 2.99 3.55 -6.83
CA PRO A 84 2.90 2.14 -6.49
C PRO A 84 1.50 1.77 -6.03
N GLU A 85 1.10 0.54 -6.34
CA GLU A 85 -0.19 -0.02 -5.95
C GLU A 85 -0.08 -0.85 -4.68
N LEU A 86 -1.00 -0.61 -3.76
CA LEU A 86 -1.10 -1.28 -2.46
C LEU A 86 -1.79 -2.63 -2.56
N VAL A 87 -1.21 -3.62 -1.88
CA VAL A 87 -1.89 -4.84 -1.45
C VAL A 87 -1.94 -4.87 0.08
N PHE A 88 -3.09 -5.19 0.65
CA PHE A 88 -3.31 -5.20 2.08
C PHE A 88 -4.23 -6.34 2.50
N ALA A 89 -3.84 -7.05 3.55
CA ALA A 89 -4.66 -8.10 4.13
C ALA A 89 -4.46 -8.23 5.65
N VAL A 90 -5.54 -8.54 6.35
CA VAL A 90 -5.52 -9.07 7.72
C VAL A 90 -6.32 -10.37 7.72
N LYS A 91 -5.72 -11.44 8.24
CA LYS A 91 -6.38 -12.74 8.34
C LYS A 91 -7.64 -12.66 9.20
N PRO A 92 -8.69 -13.41 8.89
CA PRO A 92 -10.01 -13.29 9.53
C PRO A 92 -9.96 -13.27 11.06
N GLU A 93 -9.20 -14.17 11.66
CA GLU A 93 -9.07 -14.33 13.12
C GLU A 93 -8.40 -13.15 13.83
N PHE A 94 -7.74 -12.26 13.06
CA PHE A 94 -7.03 -11.08 13.56
C PHE A 94 -7.70 -9.76 13.19
N ARG A 95 -8.83 -9.79 12.49
CA ARG A 95 -9.59 -8.58 12.13
C ARG A 95 -10.18 -7.88 13.37
N ASN A 96 -10.47 -6.61 13.24
CA ASN A 96 -11.07 -5.75 14.30
C ASN A 96 -10.24 -5.65 15.61
N LYS A 97 -8.92 -5.88 15.53
CA LYS A 97 -7.99 -5.81 16.66
C LYS A 97 -6.92 -4.71 16.51
N GLY A 98 -7.13 -3.76 15.59
CA GLY A 98 -6.19 -2.66 15.33
C GLY A 98 -4.98 -3.03 14.47
N ILE A 99 -4.79 -4.31 14.12
CA ILE A 99 -3.64 -4.80 13.36
C ILE A 99 -3.55 -4.13 11.98
N GLY A 100 -4.68 -4.02 11.28
CA GLY A 100 -4.72 -3.38 9.97
C GLY A 100 -4.23 -1.94 10.00
N THR A 101 -4.68 -1.16 10.97
CA THR A 101 -4.25 0.24 11.15
C THR A 101 -2.75 0.31 11.46
N ALA A 102 -2.24 -0.55 12.32
CA ALA A 102 -0.83 -0.56 12.70
C ALA A 102 0.08 -0.92 11.51
N VAL A 103 -0.28 -1.95 10.74
CA VAL A 103 0.44 -2.36 9.53
C VAL A 103 0.46 -1.24 8.49
N MET A 104 -0.70 -0.62 8.23
CA MET A 104 -0.82 0.47 7.25
C MET A 104 -0.04 1.71 7.66
N ASN A 105 -0.10 2.12 8.94
CA ASN A 105 0.68 3.27 9.43
C ASN A 105 2.18 3.06 9.27
N GLN A 106 2.69 1.87 9.57
CA GLN A 106 4.10 1.58 9.34
C GLN A 106 4.46 1.58 7.85
N LEU A 107 3.61 1.00 7.01
CA LEU A 107 3.83 1.02 5.56
C LEU A 107 3.89 2.47 5.04
N PHE A 108 3.00 3.36 5.50
CA PHE A 108 3.02 4.77 5.10
C PHE A 108 4.34 5.46 5.43
N ILE A 109 4.90 5.20 6.62
CA ILE A 109 6.21 5.74 7.00
C ILE A 109 7.30 5.33 5.99
N GLU A 110 7.29 4.07 5.56
CA GLU A 110 8.31 3.57 4.64
C GLU A 110 8.07 4.04 3.20
N VAL A 111 6.83 4.02 2.72
CA VAL A 111 6.47 4.40 1.36
C VAL A 111 6.67 5.90 1.13
N SER A 112 6.31 6.74 2.09
CA SER A 112 6.45 8.21 1.98
C SER A 112 7.90 8.69 1.85
N LYS A 113 8.88 7.87 2.22
CA LYS A 113 10.32 8.17 2.01
C LYS A 113 10.73 8.08 0.53
N VAL A 114 9.95 7.39 -0.29
CA VAL A 114 10.30 7.05 -1.67
C VAL A 114 9.28 7.60 -2.67
N PHE A 115 8.00 7.59 -2.30
CA PHE A 115 6.90 7.96 -3.17
C PHE A 115 6.05 9.07 -2.56
N SER A 116 5.54 9.97 -3.39
CA SER A 116 4.64 11.04 -2.96
C SER A 116 3.19 10.59 -2.81
N GLN A 117 2.84 9.44 -3.36
CA GLN A 117 1.47 8.90 -3.34
C GLN A 117 1.47 7.38 -3.53
N MET A 118 0.34 6.76 -3.27
CA MET A 118 0.08 5.35 -3.54
C MET A 118 -1.38 5.13 -3.89
N SER A 119 -1.65 4.11 -4.70
CA SER A 119 -3.00 3.75 -5.11
C SER A 119 -3.41 2.37 -4.62
N LEU A 120 -4.67 2.04 -4.75
CA LEU A 120 -5.21 0.69 -4.58
C LEU A 120 -6.43 0.50 -5.48
N SER A 121 -6.79 -0.74 -5.75
CA SER A 121 -8.09 -1.10 -6.32
C SER A 121 -8.93 -1.81 -5.27
N VAL A 122 -10.19 -1.47 -5.17
CA VAL A 122 -11.11 -2.06 -4.19
C VAL A 122 -12.50 -2.28 -4.82
N ARG A 123 -13.15 -3.38 -4.45
CA ARG A 123 -14.55 -3.63 -4.82
C ARG A 123 -15.47 -2.70 -4.02
N GLU A 124 -16.49 -2.15 -4.67
CA GLU A 124 -17.41 -1.17 -4.08
C GLU A 124 -18.15 -1.68 -2.82
N ASN A 125 -18.36 -2.99 -2.71
CA ASN A 125 -19.02 -3.63 -1.56
C ASN A 125 -18.04 -4.10 -0.48
N ASN A 126 -16.75 -3.77 -0.57
CA ASN A 126 -15.77 -4.21 0.40
C ASN A 126 -15.81 -3.33 1.67
N PRO A 127 -16.09 -3.89 2.85
CA PRO A 127 -16.16 -3.12 4.09
C PRO A 127 -14.84 -2.45 4.50
N VAL A 128 -13.71 -2.84 3.90
CA VAL A 128 -12.39 -2.24 4.14
C VAL A 128 -12.31 -0.79 3.65
N ILE A 129 -13.21 -0.35 2.77
CA ILE A 129 -13.25 1.04 2.25
C ILE A 129 -13.27 2.04 3.39
N ALA A 130 -14.08 1.80 4.44
CA ALA A 130 -14.13 2.68 5.60
C ALA A 130 -12.78 2.81 6.34
N LEU A 131 -11.95 1.77 6.33
CA LEU A 131 -10.58 1.84 6.84
C LEU A 131 -9.70 2.71 5.93
N TYR A 132 -9.76 2.52 4.62
CA TYR A 132 -8.98 3.30 3.66
C TYR A 132 -9.32 4.79 3.75
N GLU A 133 -10.60 5.15 3.82
CA GLU A 133 -11.05 6.54 3.98
C GLU A 133 -10.50 7.16 5.28
N ARG A 134 -10.57 6.45 6.42
CA ARG A 134 -9.98 6.92 7.69
C ARG A 134 -8.47 7.09 7.61
N LEU A 135 -7.79 6.32 6.78
CA LEU A 135 -6.34 6.39 6.56
C LEU A 135 -5.96 7.42 5.48
N GLY A 136 -6.92 8.18 4.96
CA GLY A 136 -6.68 9.30 4.05
C GLY A 136 -6.65 8.93 2.56
N PHE A 137 -7.17 7.76 2.18
CA PHE A 137 -7.42 7.45 0.78
C PHE A 137 -8.72 8.11 0.31
N THR A 138 -8.73 8.57 -0.92
CA THR A 138 -9.90 9.11 -1.60
C THR A 138 -10.16 8.37 -2.90
N LYS A 139 -11.44 8.21 -3.26
CA LYS A 139 -11.83 7.60 -4.53
C LYS A 139 -11.38 8.47 -5.70
N VAL A 140 -10.81 7.87 -6.72
CA VAL A 140 -10.49 8.51 -8.00
C VAL A 140 -11.74 8.49 -8.86
N GLU A 141 -12.25 9.66 -9.23
CA GLU A 141 -13.45 9.79 -10.07
C GLU A 141 -13.22 9.18 -11.46
N GLY A 142 -14.22 8.47 -11.97
CA GLY A 142 -14.17 7.83 -13.28
C GLY A 142 -13.28 6.58 -13.34
N SER A 143 -12.84 6.05 -12.19
CA SER A 143 -12.01 4.85 -12.11
C SER A 143 -12.81 3.56 -11.98
N GLU A 144 -14.15 3.64 -11.99
CA GLU A 144 -15.02 2.48 -11.87
C GLU A 144 -14.84 1.51 -13.05
N ARG A 145 -14.71 0.22 -12.72
CA ARG A 145 -14.60 -0.86 -13.69
C ARG A 145 -15.47 -2.04 -13.27
N GLU A 146 -16.30 -2.51 -14.18
CA GLU A 146 -17.00 -3.76 -13.98
C GLU A 146 -16.07 -4.93 -14.31
N ASN A 147 -16.08 -5.94 -13.45
CA ASN A 147 -15.43 -7.21 -13.75
C ASN A 147 -16.40 -8.16 -14.45
N THR A 148 -15.85 -9.25 -15.00
CA THR A 148 -16.64 -10.28 -15.71
C THR A 148 -17.70 -10.96 -14.84
N ALA A 149 -17.65 -10.83 -13.54
CA ALA A 149 -18.61 -11.36 -12.57
C ALA A 149 -19.71 -10.33 -12.19
N GLY A 150 -19.75 -9.16 -12.83
CA GLY A 150 -20.76 -8.12 -12.59
C GLY A 150 -20.56 -7.32 -11.31
N SER A 151 -19.38 -7.38 -10.68
CA SER A 151 -19.04 -6.52 -9.55
C SER A 151 -18.20 -5.32 -10.01
N THR A 152 -18.46 -4.15 -9.42
CA THR A 152 -17.74 -2.92 -9.70
C THR A 152 -16.57 -2.76 -8.73
N SER A 153 -15.42 -2.38 -9.25
CA SER A 153 -14.25 -1.95 -8.49
C SER A 153 -13.88 -0.52 -8.88
N PHE A 154 -13.22 0.19 -8.00
CA PHE A 154 -12.68 1.51 -8.28
C PHE A 154 -11.29 1.70 -7.65
N THR A 155 -10.58 2.70 -8.13
CA THR A 155 -9.26 3.07 -7.60
C THR A 155 -9.41 4.09 -6.47
N MET A 156 -8.62 3.92 -5.42
CA MET A 156 -8.42 4.94 -4.40
C MET A 156 -6.96 5.40 -4.40
N LEU A 157 -6.74 6.63 -4.03
CA LEU A 157 -5.45 7.30 -4.00
C LEU A 157 -5.20 7.89 -2.61
N LYS A 158 -4.00 7.68 -2.09
CA LYS A 158 -3.47 8.41 -0.95
C LYS A 158 -2.26 9.23 -1.40
N VAL A 159 -2.33 10.54 -1.17
CA VAL A 159 -1.19 11.46 -1.32
C VAL A 159 -0.55 11.64 0.05
N PHE A 160 0.78 11.57 0.10
CA PHE A 160 1.54 11.87 1.31
C PHE A 160 1.83 13.36 1.36
N ASP A 161 1.60 13.99 2.50
CA ASP A 161 2.03 15.37 2.72
C ASP A 161 3.56 15.43 2.68
N GLU A 162 4.11 16.49 2.10
CA GLU A 162 5.55 16.76 2.18
C GLU A 162 5.94 16.82 3.66
N VAL A 163 6.96 16.06 4.05
CA VAL A 163 7.43 16.07 5.44
C VAL A 163 7.88 17.49 5.79
N GLU A 164 7.43 18.00 6.94
CA GLU A 164 7.77 19.38 7.37
C GLU A 164 9.27 19.65 7.40
N GLU A 165 10.07 18.61 7.62
CA GLU A 165 11.55 18.69 7.55
C GLU A 165 12.07 19.10 6.17
N GLU A 166 11.43 18.67 5.05
CA GLU A 166 11.83 19.11 3.72
C GLU A 166 11.45 20.57 3.45
N LYS A 167 10.32 21.04 4.04
CA LYS A 167 9.94 22.46 3.97
C LYS A 167 10.92 23.34 4.74
N GLU A 168 11.38 22.87 5.89
CA GLU A 168 12.36 23.61 6.73
C GLU A 168 13.72 23.65 6.06
N VAL A 169 14.19 22.55 5.47
CA VAL A 169 15.46 22.49 4.72
C VAL A 169 15.39 23.37 3.46
N LYS A 170 14.34 23.30 2.65
CA LYS A 170 14.14 24.17 1.48
C LYS A 170 14.09 25.66 1.88
N HIS A 171 13.42 25.98 2.99
CA HIS A 171 13.36 27.35 3.50
C HIS A 171 14.73 27.87 3.96
N LEU A 172 15.51 27.03 4.64
CA LEU A 172 16.88 27.34 5.06
C LEU A 172 17.82 27.51 3.87
N GLU A 173 17.71 26.68 2.83
CA GLU A 173 18.49 26.78 1.61
C GLU A 173 18.16 28.08 0.85
N GLU A 174 16.87 28.44 0.73
CA GLU A 174 16.43 29.68 0.10
C GLU A 174 16.90 30.92 0.88
N GLU A 175 16.85 30.88 2.21
CA GLU A 175 17.35 31.97 3.07
C GLU A 175 18.88 32.12 2.98
N CYS A 176 19.59 30.99 2.93
CA CYS A 176 21.04 30.98 2.74
C CYS A 176 21.43 31.55 1.39
N PHE A 177 20.71 31.18 0.33
CA PHE A 177 20.91 31.71 -1.03
C PHE A 177 20.66 33.22 -1.10
N ARG A 178 19.56 33.71 -0.51
CA ARG A 178 19.26 35.16 -0.43
C ARG A 178 20.33 35.95 0.32
N LYS A 179 20.85 35.42 1.43
CA LYS A 179 21.92 36.06 2.21
C LYS A 179 23.25 36.08 1.45
N SER A 180 23.54 35.07 0.63
CA SER A 180 24.80 34.97 -0.12
C SER A 180 24.84 35.90 -1.34
N PHE A 181 23.72 36.27 -1.92
CA PHE A 181 23.62 37.09 -3.15
C PHE A 181 23.05 38.50 -2.90
N GLY A 182 22.54 38.79 -1.71
CA GLY A 182 21.92 40.08 -1.37
C GLY A 182 22.88 41.19 -0.92
N GLN A 183 24.21 40.98 -0.87
CA GLN A 183 25.21 41.97 -0.45
C GLN A 183 26.16 42.38 -1.59
N ARG A 184 25.68 42.54 -2.80
CA ARG A 184 26.38 43.26 -3.87
C ARG A 184 25.45 44.23 -4.55
N GLY A 185 25.28 45.36 -3.93
CA GLY A 185 24.58 46.50 -4.43
C GLY A 185 25.12 47.75 -3.69
#